data_7e72441b59ba32f5f7c598f2c97e97e2
#
_entry.id   7e72441b59ba32f5f7c598f2c97e97e2
#
_cell.length_a   1.000
_cell.length_b   1.000
_cell.length_c   1.000
_cell.angle_alpha   90.00
_cell.angle_beta   90.00
_cell.angle_gamma   90.00
#
_symmetry.space_group_name_H-M   'P 1'
#
loop_
_entity.id
_entity.type
_entity.pdbx_description
1 polymer ?
#
loop_
_entity_poly.entity_id
_entity_poly.type
_entity_poly.pdbx_seq_one_letter_code
_entity_poly.pdbx_strand_id
1 'polypeptide(L)'
;MEFLQQNMIWVALALVSGGMLLWPLVAGGTVARLTPAEATLMMNREDALVLDVRETGEWGSGHIQGARHITLAQLEKRMSEIEKFKDRPIIVCCASGNRSTSACGQLKKGGFEKVFSLGGGISSWIEANLPLTTKA
;
A
#
# COMPACT_ATOMS: atom_id res chain seq x y z
N MET A 1 -28.27 17.30 -36.85
CA MET A 1 -28.82 16.24 -36.00
C MET A 1 -28.38 14.85 -36.44
N GLU A 2 -28.39 14.55 -37.70
CA GLU A 2 -27.91 13.28 -38.22
C GLU A 2 -26.41 13.04 -37.90
N PHE A 3 -25.61 14.09 -37.91
CA PHE A 3 -24.19 14.03 -37.59
C PHE A 3 -23.96 13.55 -36.14
N LEU A 4 -24.74 14.05 -35.20
CA LEU A 4 -24.64 13.66 -33.78
C LEU A 4 -25.13 12.22 -33.58
N GLN A 5 -26.19 11.80 -34.29
CA GLN A 5 -26.70 10.44 -34.17
C GLN A 5 -25.72 9.43 -34.75
N GLN A 6 -25.08 9.74 -35.88
CA GLN A 6 -24.07 8.88 -36.49
C GLN A 6 -22.79 8.76 -35.65
N ASN A 7 -22.45 9.81 -34.88
CA ASN A 7 -21.23 9.84 -34.09
C ASN A 7 -21.45 9.47 -32.62
N MET A 8 -22.70 9.28 -32.19
CA MET A 8 -23.00 8.90 -30.79
C MET A 8 -22.34 7.58 -30.38
N ILE A 9 -22.29 6.60 -31.29
CA ILE A 9 -21.67 5.31 -31.06
C ILE A 9 -20.16 5.50 -30.81
N TRP A 10 -19.52 6.32 -31.63
CA TRP A 10 -18.08 6.60 -31.50
C TRP A 10 -17.77 7.38 -30.25
N VAL A 11 -18.61 8.33 -29.88
CA VAL A 11 -18.47 9.09 -28.63
C VAL A 11 -18.66 8.17 -27.43
N ALA A 12 -19.64 7.28 -27.47
CA ALA A 12 -19.88 6.32 -26.40
C ALA A 12 -18.69 5.36 -26.24
N LEU A 13 -18.12 4.86 -27.37
CA LEU A 13 -16.94 4.00 -27.34
C LEU A 13 -15.72 4.72 -26.77
N ALA A 14 -15.52 5.99 -27.13
CA ALA A 14 -14.43 6.80 -26.63
C ALA A 14 -14.55 7.03 -25.11
N LEU A 15 -15.77 7.29 -24.61
CA LEU A 15 -16.03 7.50 -23.19
C LEU A 15 -15.81 6.21 -22.38
N VAL A 16 -16.26 5.07 -22.89
CA VAL A 16 -16.09 3.77 -22.25
C VAL A 16 -14.60 3.40 -22.20
N SER A 17 -13.88 3.53 -23.31
CA SER A 17 -12.46 3.20 -23.37
C SER A 17 -11.62 4.16 -22.52
N GLY A 18 -11.93 5.46 -22.53
CA GLY A 18 -11.29 6.44 -21.66
C GLY A 18 -11.58 6.17 -20.19
N GLY A 19 -12.81 5.80 -19.85
CA GLY A 19 -13.20 5.43 -18.51
C GLY A 19 -12.48 4.19 -18.01
N MET A 20 -12.31 3.18 -18.85
CA MET A 20 -11.55 1.96 -18.50
C MET A 20 -10.08 2.23 -18.26
N LEU A 21 -9.47 3.14 -19.04
CA LEU A 21 -8.06 3.52 -18.86
C LEU A 21 -7.84 4.37 -17.62
N LEU A 22 -8.77 5.24 -17.29
CA LEU A 22 -8.67 6.17 -16.16
C LEU A 22 -9.20 5.58 -14.85
N TRP A 23 -10.00 4.53 -14.91
CA TRP A 23 -10.63 3.94 -13.74
C TRP A 23 -9.63 3.54 -12.65
N PRO A 24 -8.51 2.85 -12.95
CA PRO A 24 -7.51 2.52 -11.92
C PRO A 24 -6.91 3.75 -11.24
N LEU A 25 -6.77 4.85 -11.97
CA LEU A 25 -6.23 6.11 -11.43
C LEU A 25 -7.24 6.80 -10.50
N VAL A 26 -8.52 6.78 -10.86
CA VAL A 26 -9.60 7.43 -10.11
C VAL A 26 -10.07 6.58 -8.94
N ALA A 27 -10.15 5.26 -9.14
CA ALA A 27 -10.60 4.32 -8.11
C ALA A 27 -9.53 3.96 -7.08
N GLY A 28 -8.31 4.50 -7.22
CA GLY A 28 -7.23 4.22 -6.30
C GLY A 28 -6.73 2.78 -6.36
N GLY A 29 -6.91 2.12 -7.50
CA GLY A 29 -6.52 0.72 -7.70
C GLY A 29 -5.03 0.49 -7.80
N THR A 30 -4.22 1.54 -7.95
CA THR A 30 -2.77 1.46 -7.96
C THR A 30 -2.21 1.83 -6.59
N VAL A 31 -1.46 0.92 -6.00
CA VAL A 31 -0.76 1.15 -4.74
C VAL A 31 0.59 1.76 -5.05
N ALA A 32 0.90 2.89 -4.45
CA ALA A 32 2.21 3.51 -4.58
C ALA A 32 3.26 2.65 -3.88
N ARG A 33 4.33 2.33 -4.59
CA ARG A 33 5.44 1.53 -4.07
C ARG A 33 6.61 2.44 -3.76
N LEU A 34 7.23 2.20 -2.62
CA LEU A 34 8.43 2.93 -2.18
C LEU A 34 9.65 2.03 -2.27
N THR A 35 10.79 2.61 -2.65
CA THR A 35 12.08 1.94 -2.48
C THR A 35 12.44 2.00 -0.99
N PRO A 36 13.37 1.14 -0.50
CA PRO A 36 13.84 1.24 0.88
C PRO A 36 14.37 2.63 1.25
N ALA A 37 15.05 3.31 0.34
CA ALA A 37 15.55 4.67 0.56
C ALA A 37 14.41 5.67 0.72
N GLU A 38 13.41 5.61 -0.15
CA GLU A 38 12.22 6.47 -0.07
C GLU A 38 11.44 6.21 1.23
N ALA A 39 11.28 4.95 1.62
CA ALA A 39 10.62 4.56 2.86
C ALA A 39 11.35 5.13 4.08
N THR A 40 12.68 5.04 4.10
CA THR A 40 13.51 5.57 5.19
C THR A 40 13.33 7.09 5.31
N LEU A 41 13.34 7.81 4.19
CA LEU A 41 13.11 9.25 4.19
C LEU A 41 11.73 9.61 4.73
N MET A 42 10.71 8.87 4.35
CA MET A 42 9.35 9.09 4.80
C MET A 42 9.20 8.82 6.31
N MET A 43 9.85 7.77 6.80
CA MET A 43 9.88 7.46 8.24
C MET A 43 10.53 8.57 9.05
N ASN A 44 11.60 9.16 8.54
CA ASN A 44 12.35 10.20 9.24
C ASN A 44 11.71 11.59 9.13
N ARG A 45 11.12 11.92 7.98
CA ARG A 45 10.59 13.27 7.72
C ARG A 45 9.11 13.42 8.03
N GLU A 46 8.32 12.38 7.81
CA GLU A 46 6.87 12.43 7.92
C GLU A 46 6.34 11.55 9.05
N ASP A 47 7.23 10.96 9.82
CA ASP A 47 6.87 10.09 10.94
C ASP A 47 5.97 8.93 10.49
N ALA A 48 6.30 8.33 9.34
CA ALA A 48 5.52 7.22 8.78
C ALA A 48 5.55 6.00 9.70
N LEU A 49 4.40 5.34 9.80
CA LEU A 49 4.30 4.07 10.52
C LEU A 49 4.60 2.93 9.55
N VAL A 50 5.47 2.01 9.94
CA VAL A 50 5.69 0.78 9.19
C VAL A 50 4.76 -0.29 9.75
N LEU A 51 3.95 -0.88 8.90
CA LEU A 51 3.04 -1.96 9.24
C LEU A 51 3.50 -3.24 8.56
N ASP A 52 3.94 -4.22 9.35
CA ASP A 52 4.39 -5.52 8.87
C ASP A 52 3.20 -6.49 8.88
N VAL A 53 2.83 -6.98 7.70
CA VAL A 53 1.68 -7.89 7.55
C VAL A 53 2.09 -9.35 7.31
N ARG A 54 3.38 -9.66 7.61
CA ARG A 54 3.90 -11.02 7.49
C ARG A 54 3.37 -11.91 8.63
N GLU A 55 3.60 -13.21 8.48
CA GLU A 55 3.26 -14.17 9.52
C GLU A 55 4.12 -13.96 10.78
N THR A 56 3.63 -14.45 11.91
CA THR A 56 4.31 -14.30 13.20
C THR A 56 5.73 -14.86 13.21
N GLY A 57 5.94 -16.00 12.56
CA GLY A 57 7.27 -16.60 12.44
C GLY A 57 8.26 -15.75 11.65
N GLU A 58 7.77 -15.12 10.57
CA GLU A 58 8.58 -14.20 9.76
C GLU A 58 8.96 -12.96 10.56
N TRP A 59 8.01 -12.41 11.30
CA TRP A 59 8.23 -11.26 12.18
C TRP A 59 9.30 -11.57 13.23
N GLY A 60 9.21 -12.72 13.86
CA GLY A 60 10.16 -13.17 14.89
C GLY A 60 11.59 -13.35 14.38
N SER A 61 11.75 -13.65 13.09
CA SER A 61 13.07 -13.81 12.46
C SER A 61 13.78 -12.47 12.20
N GLY A 62 13.07 -11.37 12.22
CA GLY A 62 13.61 -10.04 12.02
C GLY A 62 12.61 -9.14 11.33
N HIS A 63 12.53 -7.89 11.77
CA HIS A 63 11.60 -6.89 11.25
C HIS A 63 12.21 -5.49 11.35
N ILE A 64 11.59 -4.52 10.69
CA ILE A 64 12.04 -3.14 10.71
C ILE A 64 11.78 -2.56 12.12
N GLN A 65 12.78 -1.91 12.67
CA GLN A 65 12.67 -1.30 14.00
C GLN A 65 11.53 -0.27 14.03
N GLY A 66 10.70 -0.34 15.06
CA GLY A 66 9.56 0.55 15.21
C GLY A 66 8.32 0.13 14.44
N ALA A 67 8.39 -0.94 13.65
CA ALA A 67 7.24 -1.44 12.91
C ALA A 67 6.20 -2.05 13.85
N ARG A 68 4.94 -1.95 13.45
CA ARG A 68 3.86 -2.67 14.10
C ARG A 68 3.56 -3.94 13.33
N HIS A 69 3.21 -4.99 14.05
CA HIS A 69 2.90 -6.28 13.45
C HIS A 69 1.41 -6.58 13.56
N ILE A 70 0.78 -6.71 12.41
CA ILE A 70 -0.59 -7.22 12.28
C ILE A 70 -0.59 -8.09 11.03
N THR A 71 -0.82 -9.38 11.17
CA THR A 71 -0.85 -10.27 10.00
C THR A 71 -1.97 -9.87 9.04
N LEU A 72 -1.78 -10.14 7.75
CA LEU A 72 -2.79 -9.81 6.74
C LEU A 72 -4.16 -10.42 7.09
N ALA A 73 -4.19 -11.63 7.60
CA ALA A 73 -5.43 -12.32 7.99
C ALA A 73 -6.18 -11.62 9.13
N GLN A 74 -5.45 -10.91 10.00
CA GLN A 74 -6.02 -10.22 11.16
C GLN A 74 -6.22 -8.73 10.96
N LEU A 75 -5.74 -8.18 9.86
CA LEU A 75 -5.71 -6.73 9.62
C LEU A 75 -7.10 -6.10 9.75
N GLU A 76 -8.09 -6.69 9.12
CA GLU A 76 -9.46 -6.18 9.14
C GLU A 76 -10.02 -6.10 10.57
N LYS A 77 -9.78 -7.12 11.38
CA LYS A 77 -10.24 -7.18 12.78
C LYS A 77 -9.47 -6.25 13.71
N ARG A 78 -8.20 -6.03 13.41
CA ARG A 78 -7.29 -5.26 14.28
C ARG A 78 -7.01 -3.87 13.76
N MET A 79 -7.70 -3.42 12.74
CA MET A 79 -7.48 -2.10 12.13
C MET A 79 -7.68 -0.95 13.14
N SER A 80 -8.54 -1.13 14.12
CA SER A 80 -8.76 -0.14 15.18
C SER A 80 -7.50 0.14 16.01
N GLU A 81 -6.56 -0.80 16.08
CA GLU A 81 -5.30 -0.62 16.82
C GLU A 81 -4.39 0.42 16.18
N ILE A 82 -4.55 0.67 14.88
CA ILE A 82 -3.75 1.65 14.13
C ILE A 82 -4.54 2.88 13.69
N GLU A 83 -5.80 2.99 14.11
CA GLU A 83 -6.68 4.09 13.71
C GLU A 83 -6.13 5.46 14.12
N LYS A 84 -5.43 5.54 15.23
CA LYS A 84 -4.78 6.77 15.71
C LYS A 84 -3.67 7.27 14.77
N PHE A 85 -3.21 6.43 13.84
CA PHE A 85 -2.17 6.78 12.88
C PHE A 85 -2.71 7.18 11.50
N LYS A 86 -4.02 7.38 11.35
CA LYS A 86 -4.64 7.76 10.06
C LYS A 86 -4.06 9.02 9.43
N ASP A 87 -3.58 9.93 10.26
CA ASP A 87 -3.00 11.20 9.80
C ASP A 87 -1.56 11.07 9.32
N ARG A 88 -0.94 9.92 9.54
CA ARG A 88 0.44 9.64 9.14
C ARG A 88 0.48 8.76 7.91
N PRO A 89 1.56 8.84 7.12
CA PRO A 89 1.79 7.83 6.08
C PRO A 89 1.95 6.44 6.71
N ILE A 90 1.35 5.45 6.11
CA ILE A 90 1.48 4.04 6.50
C ILE A 90 2.27 3.33 5.41
N ILE A 91 3.39 2.73 5.77
CA ILE A 91 4.20 1.94 4.86
C ILE A 91 3.98 0.48 5.21
N VAL A 92 3.33 -0.25 4.31
CA VAL A 92 3.02 -1.66 4.53
C VAL A 92 4.13 -2.51 3.94
N CYS A 93 4.65 -3.45 4.71
CA CYS A 93 5.68 -4.37 4.23
C CYS A 93 5.28 -5.83 4.44
N CYS A 94 5.72 -6.67 3.52
CA CYS A 94 5.62 -8.12 3.60
C CYS A 94 6.94 -8.73 3.12
N ALA A 95 6.99 -10.02 2.85
CA ALA A 95 8.24 -10.68 2.43
C ALA A 95 8.72 -10.17 1.07
N SER A 96 7.83 -10.07 0.08
CA SER A 96 8.18 -9.75 -1.31
C SER A 96 7.32 -8.66 -1.97
N GLY A 97 6.36 -8.09 -1.26
CA GLY A 97 5.49 -7.02 -1.77
C GLY A 97 4.09 -7.46 -2.20
N ASN A 98 3.81 -8.75 -2.30
CA ASN A 98 2.50 -9.24 -2.76
C ASN A 98 1.40 -9.09 -1.72
N ARG A 99 1.65 -9.48 -0.49
CA ARG A 99 0.69 -9.37 0.63
C ARG A 99 0.43 -7.91 0.99
N SER A 100 1.43 -7.05 0.87
CA SER A 100 1.30 -5.63 1.20
C SER A 100 0.32 -4.92 0.28
N THR A 101 0.21 -5.32 -0.98
CA THR A 101 -0.76 -4.75 -1.93
C THR A 101 -2.19 -4.98 -1.45
N SER A 102 -2.51 -6.19 -1.01
CA SER A 102 -3.82 -6.52 -0.44
C SER A 102 -4.10 -5.74 0.84
N ALA A 103 -3.10 -5.62 1.71
CA ALA A 103 -3.20 -4.87 2.95
C ALA A 103 -3.47 -3.38 2.69
N CYS A 104 -2.79 -2.79 1.71
CA CYS A 104 -3.03 -1.40 1.32
C CYS A 104 -4.47 -1.18 0.87
N GLY A 105 -5.03 -2.12 0.12
CA GLY A 105 -6.43 -2.08 -0.29
C GLY A 105 -7.39 -2.08 0.89
N GLN A 106 -7.14 -2.92 1.88
CA GLN A 106 -7.94 -2.98 3.10
C GLN A 106 -7.85 -1.69 3.91
N LEU A 107 -6.65 -1.13 4.03
CA LEU A 107 -6.41 0.12 4.75
C LEU A 107 -7.15 1.30 4.08
N LYS A 108 -7.10 1.39 2.77
CA LYS A 108 -7.82 2.43 2.03
C LYS A 108 -9.32 2.35 2.26
N LYS A 109 -9.88 1.15 2.27
CA LYS A 109 -11.30 0.93 2.60
C LYS A 109 -11.62 1.33 4.03
N GLY A 110 -10.66 1.20 4.93
CA GLY A 110 -10.79 1.60 6.34
C GLY A 110 -10.61 3.09 6.60
N GLY A 111 -10.37 3.90 5.57
CA GLY A 111 -10.24 5.34 5.68
C GLY A 111 -8.80 5.87 5.79
N PHE A 112 -7.81 5.03 5.59
CA PHE A 112 -6.40 5.45 5.55
C PHE A 112 -6.09 5.97 4.15
N GLU A 113 -5.73 7.24 4.04
CA GLU A 113 -5.49 7.90 2.74
C GLU A 113 -4.06 7.77 2.26
N LYS A 114 -3.10 7.90 3.17
CA LYS A 114 -1.67 7.89 2.87
C LYS A 114 -1.09 6.49 3.09
N VAL A 115 -1.33 5.60 2.15
CA VAL A 115 -0.92 4.20 2.24
C VAL A 115 0.05 3.86 1.12
N PHE A 116 1.17 3.27 1.48
CA PHE A 116 2.25 2.90 0.56
C PHE A 116 2.67 1.46 0.80
N SER A 117 3.17 0.81 -0.24
CA SER A 117 3.76 -0.52 -0.14
C SER A 117 5.28 -0.41 -0.24
N LEU A 118 6.00 -1.12 0.62
CA LEU A 118 7.45 -1.25 0.47
C LEU A 118 7.73 -2.19 -0.71
N GLY A 119 8.23 -1.64 -1.80
CA GLY A 119 8.52 -2.39 -3.02
C GLY A 119 9.56 -3.47 -2.75
N GLY A 120 9.26 -4.71 -3.15
CA GLY A 120 10.10 -5.86 -2.86
C GLY A 120 10.08 -6.33 -1.40
N GLY A 121 9.35 -5.65 -0.54
CA GLY A 121 9.18 -6.04 0.86
C GLY A 121 10.47 -6.09 1.66
N ILE A 122 10.51 -6.95 2.65
CA ILE A 122 11.69 -7.15 3.52
C ILE A 122 12.92 -7.59 2.71
N SER A 123 12.73 -8.35 1.64
CA SER A 123 13.85 -8.77 0.77
C SER A 123 14.61 -7.57 0.21
N SER A 124 13.89 -6.57 -0.28
CA SER A 124 14.47 -5.31 -0.79
C SER A 124 15.18 -4.52 0.31
N TRP A 125 14.58 -4.50 1.51
CA TRP A 125 15.15 -3.83 2.68
C TRP A 125 16.52 -4.43 3.05
N ILE A 126 16.61 -5.76 3.07
CA ILE A 126 17.84 -6.50 3.34
C ILE A 126 18.88 -6.23 2.24
N GLU A 127 18.49 -6.28 0.98
CA GLU A 127 19.36 -6.00 -0.17
C GLU A 127 19.95 -4.59 -0.13
N ALA A 128 19.24 -3.65 0.44
CA ALA A 128 19.70 -2.27 0.63
C ALA A 128 20.62 -2.13 1.85
N ASN A 129 20.96 -3.23 2.51
CA ASN A 129 21.81 -3.26 3.72
C ASN A 129 21.23 -2.48 4.90
N LEU A 130 19.90 -2.41 4.98
CA LEU A 130 19.23 -1.76 6.09
C LEU A 130 18.98 -2.76 7.22
N PRO A 131 19.05 -2.32 8.48
CA PRO A 131 19.02 -3.23 9.62
C PRO A 131 17.63 -3.75 9.93
N LEU A 132 17.58 -4.97 10.46
CA LEU A 132 16.39 -5.57 11.05
C LEU A 132 16.64 -5.78 12.54
N THR A 133 15.57 -5.85 13.31
CA THR A 133 15.63 -6.17 14.73
C THR A 133 14.74 -7.37 15.04
N THR A 134 15.06 -8.08 16.11
CA THR A 134 14.21 -9.14 16.64
C THR A 134 13.47 -8.70 17.91
N LYS A 135 13.74 -7.50 18.37
CA LYS A 135 13.05 -6.92 19.53
C LYS A 135 11.66 -6.46 19.16
N ALA A 136 10.70 -6.80 19.98
CA ALA A 136 9.31 -6.42 19.78
C ALA A 136 9.09 -4.91 19.86
#